data_d2c47ec260915e8974b185e5823af05f
#
_entry.id   d2c47ec260915e8974b185e5823af05f
#
_cell.length_a   1.000
_cell.length_b   1.000
_cell.length_c   1.000
_cell.angle_alpha   90.00
_cell.angle_beta   90.00
_cell.angle_gamma   90.00
#
_symmetry.space_group_name_H-M   'P 1'
#
loop_
_entity.id
_entity.type
_entity.pdbx_description
1 polymer ?
#
loop_
_entity_poly.entity_id
_entity_poly.type
_entity_poly.pdbx_seq_one_letter_code
_entity_poly.pdbx_strand_id
1 'polypeptide(L)'
;MRTIKRAVHLDFHTLPGIYDFGDNFNAADFAKRLKASHIDYINMFAKCNIGYAYFPTDVGIVYPGLSFDLFGQVLDECHKEGIGVSAYFNIGLDHEMARKRRDWCVLNKEGQVIFGDRTANFFRVMCLNSGYREYMLSMIGEVVKKYPVDGVFLDCLVAEPCYGDECAELIVQNEGDPLDDPSVGQCARQTLIDFCWEVKGLLDDDMLFVPNGLSHTERVGMASHTEIECLPGEWGYDYFSAHAAFARTLAIPAVYMTGRFHASWGDFGGLKQKASLEYDAWDAVSNGVAFSVGDHLHPRDGLETATYERVKEVNR
;
A
#
# COMPACT_ATOMS: atom_id res chain seq x y z
N MET A 1 -5.66 -11.95 -16.24
CA MET A 1 -5.74 -11.29 -14.91
C MET A 1 -6.12 -12.31 -13.85
N ARG A 2 -5.42 -12.33 -12.73
CA ARG A 2 -5.63 -13.27 -11.62
C ARG A 2 -6.89 -12.90 -10.83
N THR A 3 -7.62 -13.90 -10.31
CA THR A 3 -8.80 -13.66 -9.46
C THR A 3 -8.40 -13.84 -8.00
N ILE A 4 -8.64 -12.83 -7.18
CA ILE A 4 -8.42 -12.85 -5.73
C ILE A 4 -9.68 -13.40 -5.05
N LYS A 5 -9.51 -14.30 -4.07
CA LYS A 5 -10.58 -14.78 -3.19
C LYS A 5 -10.27 -14.47 -1.73
N ARG A 6 -9.06 -14.81 -1.29
CA ARG A 6 -8.58 -14.62 0.08
C ARG A 6 -7.16 -14.08 0.05
N ALA A 7 -7.00 -12.86 0.51
CA ALA A 7 -5.72 -12.17 0.48
C ALA A 7 -5.19 -11.86 1.88
N VAL A 8 -3.92 -11.52 1.92
CA VAL A 8 -3.28 -10.88 3.09
C VAL A 8 -2.58 -9.62 2.63
N HIS A 9 -2.78 -8.54 3.36
CA HIS A 9 -2.01 -7.32 3.21
C HIS A 9 -0.98 -7.25 4.35
N LEU A 10 0.29 -7.33 4.00
CA LEU A 10 1.38 -7.29 4.98
C LEU A 10 1.84 -5.85 5.18
N ASP A 11 1.55 -5.30 6.36
CA ASP A 11 1.98 -3.97 6.74
C ASP A 11 3.23 -4.05 7.63
N PHE A 12 4.37 -3.54 7.13
CA PHE A 12 5.61 -3.51 7.92
C PHE A 12 6.49 -2.32 7.53
N HIS A 13 6.54 -1.35 8.42
CA HIS A 13 7.34 -0.14 8.29
C HIS A 13 8.49 -0.21 9.29
N THR A 14 9.47 -1.06 9.00
CA THR A 14 10.54 -1.37 9.94
C THR A 14 11.46 -0.16 10.14
N LEU A 15 11.55 0.30 11.38
CA LEU A 15 12.46 1.40 11.75
C LEU A 15 13.93 0.99 11.60
N PRO A 16 14.83 1.92 11.26
CA PRO A 16 16.27 1.65 11.26
C PRO A 16 16.75 1.29 12.67
N GLY A 17 17.76 0.42 12.75
CA GLY A 17 18.32 -0.05 14.03
C GLY A 17 17.95 -1.47 14.41
N ILE A 18 17.12 -2.15 13.62
CA ILE A 18 16.90 -3.61 13.72
C ILE A 18 17.90 -4.26 12.76
N TYR A 19 19.11 -4.55 13.25
CA TYR A 19 20.22 -5.05 12.42
C TYR A 19 20.16 -6.55 12.16
N ASP A 20 19.35 -7.28 12.91
CA ASP A 20 19.02 -8.70 12.80
C ASP A 20 17.70 -8.95 12.02
N PHE A 21 17.37 -8.01 11.11
CA PHE A 21 16.18 -8.13 10.26
C PHE A 21 16.29 -9.38 9.39
N GLY A 22 15.27 -10.24 9.49
CA GLY A 22 15.16 -11.45 8.69
C GLY A 22 16.06 -12.62 9.12
N ASP A 23 16.77 -12.53 10.26
CA ASP A 23 17.71 -13.58 10.70
C ASP A 23 17.08 -14.98 10.81
N ASN A 24 15.80 -15.06 11.18
CA ASN A 24 15.04 -16.31 11.27
C ASN A 24 14.01 -16.45 10.14
N PHE A 25 14.01 -15.56 9.16
CA PHE A 25 13.04 -15.59 8.08
C PHE A 25 13.29 -16.76 7.13
N ASN A 26 12.25 -17.52 6.83
CA ASN A 26 12.26 -18.60 5.85
C ASN A 26 11.11 -18.43 4.86
N ALA A 27 11.42 -18.05 3.63
CA ALA A 27 10.42 -17.75 2.61
C ALA A 27 9.56 -18.98 2.24
N ALA A 28 10.13 -20.19 2.25
CA ALA A 28 9.37 -21.41 1.95
C ALA A 28 8.36 -21.74 3.06
N ASP A 29 8.74 -21.58 4.33
CA ASP A 29 7.83 -21.79 5.45
C ASP A 29 6.76 -20.69 5.50
N PHE A 30 7.12 -19.46 5.16
CA PHE A 30 6.20 -18.34 4.99
C PHE A 30 5.11 -18.66 3.95
N ALA A 31 5.49 -19.06 2.73
CA ALA A 31 4.54 -19.37 1.65
C ALA A 31 3.66 -20.59 1.99
N LYS A 32 4.22 -21.65 2.58
CA LYS A 32 3.46 -22.82 3.06
C LYS A 32 2.45 -22.46 4.13
N ARG A 33 2.78 -21.54 5.04
CA ARG A 33 1.85 -21.06 6.09
C ARG A 33 0.69 -20.30 5.49
N LEU A 34 0.94 -19.42 4.53
CA LEU A 34 -0.11 -18.73 3.77
C LEU A 34 -1.02 -19.74 3.06
N LYS A 35 -0.43 -20.70 2.34
CA LYS A 35 -1.17 -21.76 1.65
C LYS A 35 -2.04 -22.59 2.59
N ALA A 36 -1.47 -23.00 3.73
CA ALA A 36 -2.20 -23.74 4.77
C ALA A 36 -3.35 -22.94 5.38
N SER A 37 -3.31 -21.61 5.29
CA SER A 37 -4.34 -20.67 5.73
C SER A 37 -5.33 -20.30 4.63
N HIS A 38 -5.28 -21.01 3.48
CA HIS A 38 -6.15 -20.85 2.31
C HIS A 38 -6.01 -19.48 1.62
N ILE A 39 -4.85 -18.82 1.76
CA ILE A 39 -4.53 -17.55 1.07
C ILE A 39 -4.14 -17.85 -0.37
N ASP A 40 -4.63 -17.06 -1.31
CA ASP A 40 -4.32 -17.13 -2.74
C ASP A 40 -3.65 -15.87 -3.29
N TYR A 41 -3.57 -14.80 -2.48
CA TYR A 41 -2.94 -13.54 -2.87
C TYR A 41 -2.34 -12.78 -1.68
N ILE A 42 -1.25 -12.04 -1.93
CA ILE A 42 -0.68 -11.13 -0.92
C ILE A 42 -0.27 -9.79 -1.52
N ASN A 43 -0.36 -8.73 -0.71
CA ASN A 43 0.34 -7.46 -0.93
C ASN A 43 1.62 -7.48 -0.09
N MET A 44 2.79 -7.47 -0.75
CA MET A 44 4.12 -7.54 -0.13
C MET A 44 4.89 -6.25 -0.36
N PHE A 45 5.50 -5.70 0.67
CA PHE A 45 6.22 -4.45 0.57
C PHE A 45 7.48 -4.57 -0.30
N ALA A 46 7.52 -3.80 -1.38
CA ALA A 46 8.72 -3.43 -2.09
C ALA A 46 9.35 -2.17 -1.47
N LYS A 47 8.51 -1.15 -1.13
CA LYS A 47 8.96 0.09 -0.45
C LYS A 47 7.99 0.52 0.64
N CYS A 48 8.49 0.79 1.85
CA CYS A 48 7.70 1.29 2.97
C CYS A 48 7.62 2.83 3.04
N ASN A 49 6.85 3.36 4.00
CA ASN A 49 6.67 4.80 4.23
C ASN A 49 7.91 5.50 4.83
N ILE A 50 8.84 4.75 5.42
CA ILE A 50 10.12 5.29 5.88
C ILE A 50 11.04 5.60 4.70
N GLY A 51 10.84 4.92 3.56
CA GLY A 51 11.60 5.09 2.34
C GLY A 51 12.57 3.95 2.04
N TYR A 52 12.49 2.85 2.79
CA TYR A 52 13.35 1.69 2.56
C TYR A 52 12.73 0.70 1.60
N ALA A 53 13.58 0.16 0.71
CA ALA A 53 13.28 -0.97 -0.15
C ALA A 53 13.65 -2.29 0.54
N TYR A 54 12.84 -3.32 0.31
CA TYR A 54 13.05 -4.68 0.82
C TYR A 54 13.55 -5.65 -0.27
N PHE A 55 14.19 -5.09 -1.28
CA PHE A 55 14.86 -5.79 -2.39
C PHE A 55 16.15 -5.06 -2.78
N PRO A 56 17.12 -5.71 -3.42
CA PRO A 56 18.29 -5.04 -3.98
C PRO A 56 17.86 -4.09 -5.10
N THR A 57 18.03 -2.79 -4.90
CA THR A 57 17.61 -1.73 -5.84
C THR A 57 18.80 -0.87 -6.24
N ASP A 58 18.82 -0.45 -7.52
CA ASP A 58 19.77 0.54 -8.05
C ASP A 58 19.21 1.97 -7.95
N VAL A 59 17.92 2.13 -7.65
CA VAL A 59 17.20 3.40 -7.60
C VAL A 59 17.01 3.88 -6.16
N GLY A 60 16.53 3.00 -5.28
CA GLY A 60 16.07 3.32 -3.93
C GLY A 60 17.14 3.20 -2.85
N ILE A 61 16.67 3.09 -1.62
CA ILE A 61 17.49 2.89 -0.42
C ILE A 61 17.11 1.53 0.17
N VAL A 62 18.00 0.56 0.08
CA VAL A 62 17.80 -0.75 0.71
C VAL A 62 17.73 -0.59 2.23
N TYR A 63 16.85 -1.33 2.89
CA TYR A 63 16.78 -1.36 4.35
C TYR A 63 18.15 -1.76 4.95
N PRO A 64 18.72 -0.97 5.88
CA PRO A 64 20.11 -1.16 6.32
C PRO A 64 20.41 -2.50 7.01
N GLY A 65 19.39 -3.14 7.59
CA GLY A 65 19.50 -4.45 8.23
C GLY A 65 19.26 -5.63 7.28
N LEU A 66 18.95 -5.38 6.00
CA LEU A 66 18.60 -6.43 5.05
C LEU A 66 19.86 -6.93 4.32
N SER A 67 20.18 -8.21 4.46
CA SER A 67 21.34 -8.86 3.85
C SER A 67 20.99 -9.77 2.66
N PHE A 68 19.71 -9.86 2.30
CA PHE A 68 19.19 -10.74 1.23
C PHE A 68 18.01 -10.08 0.51
N ASP A 69 17.58 -10.63 -0.59
CA ASP A 69 16.40 -10.18 -1.34
C ASP A 69 15.13 -10.76 -0.70
N LEU A 70 14.56 -10.04 0.26
CA LEU A 70 13.34 -10.46 0.95
C LEU A 70 12.17 -10.54 -0.03
N PHE A 71 11.98 -9.48 -0.83
CA PHE A 71 10.85 -9.40 -1.76
C PHE A 71 10.90 -10.51 -2.81
N GLY A 72 12.05 -10.69 -3.46
CA GLY A 72 12.23 -11.73 -4.48
C GLY A 72 12.06 -13.15 -3.92
N GLN A 73 12.61 -13.45 -2.74
CA GLN A 73 12.44 -14.76 -2.10
C GLN A 73 10.98 -15.05 -1.75
N VAL A 74 10.23 -14.05 -1.21
CA VAL A 74 8.80 -14.20 -0.92
C VAL A 74 8.02 -14.46 -2.20
N LEU A 75 8.28 -13.68 -3.25
CA LEU A 75 7.61 -13.83 -4.55
C LEU A 75 7.81 -15.24 -5.12
N ASP A 76 9.05 -15.70 -5.18
CA ASP A 76 9.39 -17.02 -5.75
C ASP A 76 8.72 -18.16 -4.98
N GLU A 77 8.75 -18.15 -3.65
CA GLU A 77 8.15 -19.21 -2.86
C GLU A 77 6.62 -19.15 -2.86
N CYS A 78 6.02 -17.94 -2.87
CA CYS A 78 4.57 -17.76 -3.02
C CYS A 78 4.09 -18.31 -4.37
N HIS A 79 4.81 -18.05 -5.47
CA HIS A 79 4.48 -18.58 -6.79
C HIS A 79 4.54 -20.13 -6.84
N LYS A 80 5.51 -20.76 -6.18
CA LYS A 80 5.58 -22.24 -6.07
C LYS A 80 4.33 -22.82 -5.39
N GLU A 81 3.76 -22.11 -4.44
CA GLU A 81 2.52 -22.48 -3.74
C GLU A 81 1.24 -22.02 -4.48
N GLY A 82 1.37 -21.35 -5.62
CA GLY A 82 0.27 -20.82 -6.43
C GLY A 82 -0.38 -19.58 -5.85
N ILE A 83 0.32 -18.85 -4.96
CA ILE A 83 -0.10 -17.60 -4.34
C ILE A 83 0.40 -16.42 -5.18
N GLY A 84 -0.48 -15.46 -5.53
CA GLY A 84 -0.10 -14.26 -6.24
C GLY A 84 0.47 -13.19 -5.32
N VAL A 85 1.30 -12.31 -5.90
CA VAL A 85 1.99 -11.26 -5.13
C VAL A 85 1.91 -9.93 -5.86
N SER A 86 1.30 -8.92 -5.22
CA SER A 86 1.47 -7.52 -5.59
C SER A 86 2.67 -6.89 -4.89
N ALA A 87 3.42 -6.10 -5.63
CA ALA A 87 4.41 -5.21 -5.05
C ALA A 87 3.74 -3.96 -4.46
N TYR A 88 3.87 -3.78 -3.15
CA TYR A 88 3.38 -2.60 -2.44
C TYR A 88 4.41 -1.48 -2.47
N PHE A 89 3.95 -0.27 -2.77
CA PHE A 89 4.74 0.96 -2.68
C PHE A 89 4.00 2.02 -1.90
N ASN A 90 4.62 2.54 -0.84
CA ASN A 90 4.16 3.77 -0.23
C ASN A 90 4.59 4.96 -1.08
N ILE A 91 3.64 5.73 -1.58
CA ILE A 91 3.87 6.84 -2.50
C ILE A 91 3.94 8.17 -1.76
N GLY A 92 2.94 8.45 -0.92
CA GLY A 92 2.80 9.78 -0.32
C GLY A 92 3.86 10.10 0.74
N LEU A 93 4.44 9.07 1.38
CA LEU A 93 5.34 9.23 2.51
C LEU A 93 6.72 8.64 2.22
N ASP A 94 7.78 9.43 2.53
CA ASP A 94 9.16 8.96 2.42
C ASP A 94 10.09 9.76 3.36
N HIS A 95 10.40 9.20 4.51
CA HIS A 95 11.23 9.89 5.49
C HIS A 95 12.69 10.02 5.03
N GLU A 96 13.27 8.94 4.50
CA GLU A 96 14.68 8.92 4.11
C GLU A 96 14.93 9.79 2.87
N MET A 97 14.03 9.78 1.90
CA MET A 97 14.17 10.66 0.73
C MET A 97 13.96 12.12 1.11
N ALA A 98 13.01 12.42 2.01
CA ALA A 98 12.81 13.77 2.53
C ALA A 98 14.05 14.33 3.27
N ARG A 99 14.85 13.48 3.91
CA ARG A 99 16.13 13.88 4.53
C ARG A 99 17.19 14.25 3.49
N LYS A 100 17.20 13.55 2.37
CA LYS A 100 18.16 13.77 1.27
C LYS A 100 17.73 14.91 0.35
N ARG A 101 16.43 15.03 0.11
CA ARG A 101 15.83 15.93 -0.87
C ARG A 101 14.64 16.67 -0.26
N ARG A 102 14.92 17.64 0.59
CA ARG A 102 13.87 18.48 1.21
C ARG A 102 13.08 19.29 0.18
N ASP A 103 13.69 19.60 -0.94
CA ASP A 103 13.09 20.22 -2.10
C ASP A 103 11.97 19.36 -2.75
N TRP A 104 11.90 18.08 -2.44
CA TRP A 104 10.86 17.17 -2.90
C TRP A 104 9.66 17.03 -1.94
N CYS A 105 9.71 17.67 -0.79
CA CYS A 105 8.61 17.62 0.18
C CYS A 105 7.48 18.56 -0.17
N VAL A 106 6.26 18.20 0.24
CA VAL A 106 5.13 19.13 0.20
C VAL A 106 5.37 20.29 1.17
N LEU A 107 5.12 21.51 0.71
CA LEU A 107 5.23 22.74 1.49
C LEU A 107 3.86 23.32 1.79
N ASN A 108 3.64 23.79 3.03
CA ASN A 108 2.49 24.60 3.40
C ASN A 108 2.61 26.05 2.89
N LYS A 109 1.63 26.89 3.15
CA LYS A 109 1.61 28.31 2.75
C LYS A 109 2.78 29.13 3.31
N GLU A 110 3.30 28.71 4.45
CA GLU A 110 4.45 29.35 5.12
C GLU A 110 5.78 28.82 4.60
N GLY A 111 5.80 27.96 3.57
CA GLY A 111 7.00 27.35 3.01
C GLY A 111 7.62 26.27 3.91
N GLN A 112 6.87 25.72 4.84
CA GLN A 112 7.36 24.69 5.75
C GLN A 112 6.98 23.31 5.23
N VAL A 113 7.90 22.34 5.41
CA VAL A 113 7.62 20.92 5.11
C VAL A 113 6.56 20.39 6.06
N ILE A 114 5.53 19.77 5.51
CA ILE A 114 4.45 19.18 6.30
C ILE A 114 4.75 17.73 6.69
N PHE A 115 4.04 17.26 7.72
CA PHE A 115 4.12 15.91 8.26
C PHE A 115 2.85 15.14 7.92
N GLY A 116 2.96 13.84 7.68
CA GLY A 116 1.81 12.98 7.45
C GLY A 116 0.96 12.76 8.71
N ASP A 117 1.57 12.86 9.91
CA ASP A 117 0.88 12.85 11.20
C ASP A 117 1.44 13.96 12.09
N ARG A 118 0.54 14.71 12.72
CA ARG A 118 0.92 15.81 13.65
C ARG A 118 1.65 15.33 14.89
N THR A 119 1.47 14.07 15.27
CA THR A 119 2.10 13.47 16.46
C THR A 119 3.43 12.78 16.13
N ALA A 120 3.65 12.42 14.87
CA ALA A 120 4.84 11.71 14.41
C ALA A 120 5.76 12.68 13.64
N ASN A 121 6.84 13.11 14.25
CA ASN A 121 7.93 13.85 13.58
C ASN A 121 8.64 13.06 12.46
N PHE A 122 8.03 12.01 11.95
CA PHE A 122 8.68 10.93 11.26
C PHE A 122 8.30 10.86 9.79
N PHE A 123 7.01 11.00 9.50
CA PHE A 123 6.51 10.86 8.14
C PHE A 123 6.47 12.21 7.44
N ARG A 124 7.19 12.33 6.32
CA ARG A 124 7.17 13.51 5.46
C ARG A 124 6.35 13.22 4.23
N VAL A 125 5.46 14.14 3.88
CA VAL A 125 4.67 14.07 2.66
C VAL A 125 5.51 14.53 1.48
N MET A 126 5.50 13.73 0.42
CA MET A 126 6.30 13.97 -0.78
C MET A 126 5.45 14.58 -1.90
N CYS A 127 6.05 15.54 -2.61
CA CYS A 127 5.39 16.23 -3.72
C CYS A 127 5.66 15.49 -5.04
N LEU A 128 4.60 15.04 -5.71
CA LEU A 128 4.70 14.38 -7.02
C LEU A 128 4.92 15.36 -8.20
N ASN A 129 4.93 16.67 -7.97
CA ASN A 129 5.35 17.65 -8.97
C ASN A 129 6.85 17.98 -8.89
N SER A 130 7.58 17.29 -8.00
CA SER A 130 9.03 17.38 -7.88
C SER A 130 9.73 16.19 -8.53
N GLY A 131 11.06 16.13 -8.44
CA GLY A 131 11.84 14.97 -8.87
C GLY A 131 11.50 13.66 -8.16
N TYR A 132 10.66 13.69 -7.12
CA TYR A 132 10.16 12.50 -6.45
C TYR A 132 9.26 11.63 -7.36
N ARG A 133 8.52 12.25 -8.29
CA ARG A 133 7.74 11.54 -9.32
C ARG A 133 8.59 10.59 -10.14
N GLU A 134 9.66 11.10 -10.73
CA GLU A 134 10.61 10.33 -11.54
C GLU A 134 11.28 9.21 -10.73
N TYR A 135 11.67 9.52 -9.49
CA TYR A 135 12.24 8.56 -8.55
C TYR A 135 11.28 7.39 -8.31
N MET A 136 9.99 7.64 -8.04
CA MET A 136 9.01 6.60 -7.79
C MET A 136 8.68 5.78 -9.05
N LEU A 137 8.52 6.44 -10.21
CA LEU A 137 8.30 5.75 -11.49
C LEU A 137 9.47 4.83 -11.83
N SER A 138 10.71 5.30 -11.61
CA SER A 138 11.92 4.50 -11.84
C SER A 138 11.98 3.28 -10.91
N MET A 139 11.63 3.44 -9.62
CA MET A 139 11.64 2.34 -8.65
C MET A 139 10.54 1.31 -8.94
N ILE A 140 9.34 1.75 -9.29
CA ILE A 140 8.24 0.85 -9.69
C ILE A 140 8.63 0.11 -10.97
N GLY A 141 9.15 0.81 -11.97
CA GLY A 141 9.63 0.22 -13.22
C GLY A 141 10.76 -0.79 -13.02
N GLU A 142 11.68 -0.54 -12.07
CA GLU A 142 12.72 -1.50 -11.69
C GLU A 142 12.12 -2.80 -11.17
N VAL A 143 11.13 -2.74 -10.27
CA VAL A 143 10.48 -3.92 -9.69
C VAL A 143 9.71 -4.71 -10.76
N VAL A 144 8.89 -4.03 -11.56
CA VAL A 144 8.10 -4.66 -12.62
C VAL A 144 8.99 -5.35 -13.66
N LYS A 145 10.14 -4.74 -13.97
CA LYS A 145 11.11 -5.33 -14.91
C LYS A 145 11.91 -6.49 -14.32
N LYS A 146 12.23 -6.42 -13.03
CA LYS A 146 13.13 -7.37 -12.36
C LYS A 146 12.40 -8.61 -11.85
N TYR A 147 11.15 -8.47 -11.46
CA TYR A 147 10.37 -9.51 -10.80
C TYR A 147 9.06 -9.79 -11.55
N PRO A 148 8.65 -11.06 -11.69
CA PRO A 148 7.37 -11.43 -12.30
C PRO A 148 6.20 -11.20 -11.32
N VAL A 149 5.98 -9.96 -10.90
CA VAL A 149 4.90 -9.60 -9.96
C VAL A 149 3.54 -9.78 -10.63
N ASP A 150 2.52 -10.21 -9.87
CA ASP A 150 1.14 -10.33 -10.35
C ASP A 150 0.40 -8.98 -10.34
N GLY A 151 0.96 -7.97 -9.69
CA GLY A 151 0.37 -6.64 -9.62
C GLY A 151 1.18 -5.62 -8.85
N VAL A 152 0.65 -4.40 -8.79
CA VAL A 152 1.20 -3.26 -8.04
C VAL A 152 0.11 -2.65 -7.18
N PHE A 153 0.44 -2.41 -5.91
CA PHE A 153 -0.38 -1.73 -4.93
C PHE A 153 0.29 -0.42 -4.53
N LEU A 154 -0.36 0.71 -4.82
CA LEU A 154 0.10 2.03 -4.39
C LEU A 154 -0.67 2.46 -3.16
N ASP A 155 0.05 2.95 -2.16
CA ASP A 155 -0.54 3.36 -0.89
C ASP A 155 -0.18 4.78 -0.47
N CYS A 156 -0.94 5.31 0.49
CA CYS A 156 -0.82 6.70 0.98
C CYS A 156 -0.91 7.72 -0.16
N LEU A 157 -1.83 7.48 -1.10
CA LEU A 157 -2.14 8.42 -2.17
C LEU A 157 -2.99 9.57 -1.62
N VAL A 158 -2.32 10.53 -0.97
CA VAL A 158 -2.96 11.71 -0.38
C VAL A 158 -2.73 12.91 -1.27
N ALA A 159 -3.82 13.55 -1.73
CA ALA A 159 -3.77 14.79 -2.49
C ALA A 159 -3.54 15.98 -1.55
N GLU A 160 -2.32 16.12 -1.05
CA GLU A 160 -1.97 17.18 -0.12
C GLU A 160 -1.63 18.47 -0.89
N PRO A 161 -2.32 19.60 -0.62
CA PRO A 161 -2.02 20.87 -1.25
C PRO A 161 -0.57 21.30 -1.04
N CYS A 162 0.14 21.58 -2.13
CA CYS A 162 1.55 21.97 -2.10
C CYS A 162 1.74 23.38 -2.66
N TYR A 163 2.38 24.24 -1.89
CA TYR A 163 2.68 25.63 -2.22
C TYR A 163 4.14 25.82 -2.64
N GLY A 164 4.80 24.76 -3.09
CA GLY A 164 6.15 24.82 -3.67
C GLY A 164 6.17 25.38 -5.08
N ASP A 165 7.34 25.82 -5.55
CA ASP A 165 7.51 26.53 -6.81
C ASP A 165 7.03 25.71 -8.01
N GLU A 166 7.36 24.42 -8.09
CA GLU A 166 6.93 23.55 -9.20
C GLU A 166 5.40 23.40 -9.26
N CYS A 167 4.74 23.37 -8.11
CA CYS A 167 3.27 23.32 -8.06
C CYS A 167 2.66 24.65 -8.48
N ALA A 168 3.24 25.79 -8.03
CA ALA A 168 2.78 27.11 -8.40
C ALA A 168 2.93 27.35 -9.91
N GLU A 169 4.07 26.97 -10.50
CA GLU A 169 4.31 27.06 -11.94
C GLU A 169 3.29 26.21 -12.74
N LEU A 170 3.02 24.98 -12.31
CA LEU A 170 2.04 24.11 -12.95
C LEU A 170 0.62 24.68 -12.88
N ILE A 171 0.23 25.28 -11.75
CA ILE A 171 -1.07 25.92 -11.59
C ILE A 171 -1.22 27.09 -12.55
N VAL A 172 -0.19 27.96 -12.66
CA VAL A 172 -0.19 29.10 -13.58
C VAL A 172 -0.24 28.63 -15.05
N GLN A 173 0.50 27.58 -15.41
CA GLN A 173 0.46 27.00 -16.76
C GLN A 173 -0.94 26.47 -17.13
N ASN A 174 -1.72 26.03 -16.14
CA ASN A 174 -3.10 25.59 -16.30
C ASN A 174 -4.14 26.71 -16.06
N GLU A 175 -3.73 27.98 -16.16
CA GLU A 175 -4.59 29.17 -16.01
C GLU A 175 -5.25 29.28 -14.62
N GLY A 176 -4.69 28.63 -13.58
CA GLY A 176 -5.13 28.71 -12.19
C GLY A 176 -4.40 29.79 -11.40
N ASP A 177 -4.89 30.06 -10.18
CA ASP A 177 -4.26 30.98 -9.24
C ASP A 177 -3.53 30.17 -8.14
N PRO A 178 -2.19 30.25 -8.03
CA PRO A 178 -1.43 29.52 -7.01
C PRO A 178 -1.64 30.04 -5.58
N LEU A 179 -2.32 31.17 -5.41
CA LEU A 179 -2.72 31.73 -4.10
C LEU A 179 -4.14 31.28 -3.68
N ASP A 180 -4.89 30.67 -4.58
CA ASP A 180 -6.23 30.16 -4.36
C ASP A 180 -6.21 28.69 -3.89
N ASP A 181 -6.70 28.43 -2.66
CA ASP A 181 -6.68 27.07 -2.09
C ASP A 181 -7.42 26.02 -2.94
N PRO A 182 -8.60 26.29 -3.50
CA PRO A 182 -9.23 25.40 -4.48
C PRO A 182 -8.35 25.03 -5.65
N SER A 183 -7.66 26.00 -6.28
CA SER A 183 -6.75 25.76 -7.40
C SER A 183 -5.57 24.87 -7.00
N VAL A 184 -4.97 25.09 -5.83
CA VAL A 184 -3.87 24.27 -5.28
C VAL A 184 -4.35 22.86 -4.97
N GLY A 185 -5.52 22.71 -4.33
CA GLY A 185 -6.11 21.40 -4.04
C GLY A 185 -6.46 20.61 -5.31
N GLN A 186 -6.97 21.28 -6.34
CA GLN A 186 -7.27 20.65 -7.64
C GLN A 186 -5.97 20.19 -8.34
N CYS A 187 -4.92 21.02 -8.31
CA CYS A 187 -3.61 20.65 -8.86
C CYS A 187 -3.06 19.40 -8.14
N ALA A 188 -3.07 19.35 -6.81
CA ALA A 188 -2.61 18.20 -6.05
C ALA A 188 -3.40 16.93 -6.42
N ARG A 189 -4.72 17.04 -6.57
CA ARG A 189 -5.58 15.91 -6.95
C ARG A 189 -5.29 15.40 -8.34
N GLN A 190 -5.19 16.32 -9.33
CA GLN A 190 -4.91 15.95 -10.72
C GLN A 190 -3.52 15.32 -10.85
N THR A 191 -2.50 15.88 -10.21
CA THR A 191 -1.14 15.32 -10.17
C THR A 191 -1.14 13.87 -9.70
N LEU A 192 -1.92 13.56 -8.66
CA LEU A 192 -2.03 12.22 -8.11
C LEU A 192 -2.67 11.23 -9.11
N ILE A 193 -3.74 11.66 -9.76
CA ILE A 193 -4.43 10.87 -10.80
C ILE A 193 -3.49 10.61 -11.98
N ASP A 194 -2.81 11.64 -12.47
CA ASP A 194 -1.88 11.55 -13.60
C ASP A 194 -0.72 10.59 -13.28
N PHE A 195 -0.16 10.67 -12.07
CA PHE A 195 0.85 9.73 -11.61
C PHE A 195 0.36 8.28 -11.63
N CYS A 196 -0.87 8.03 -11.17
CA CYS A 196 -1.45 6.69 -11.18
C CYS A 196 -1.62 6.16 -12.62
N TRP A 197 -1.99 7.00 -13.58
CA TRP A 197 -2.05 6.63 -14.99
C TRP A 197 -0.68 6.33 -15.58
N GLU A 198 0.36 7.08 -15.21
CA GLU A 198 1.75 6.79 -15.63
C GLU A 198 2.22 5.44 -15.08
N VAL A 199 1.94 5.16 -13.78
CA VAL A 199 2.24 3.84 -13.23
C VAL A 199 1.47 2.75 -13.97
N LYS A 200 0.17 2.96 -14.26
CA LYS A 200 -0.61 2.00 -15.06
C LYS A 200 0.02 1.73 -16.44
N GLY A 201 0.64 2.73 -17.03
CA GLY A 201 1.38 2.62 -18.30
C GLY A 201 2.67 1.80 -18.22
N LEU A 202 3.19 1.53 -17.03
CA LEU A 202 4.36 0.66 -16.82
C LEU A 202 3.98 -0.82 -16.67
N LEU A 203 2.69 -1.14 -16.48
CA LEU A 203 2.20 -2.46 -16.14
C LEU A 203 1.67 -3.19 -17.38
N ASP A 204 1.89 -4.49 -17.45
CA ASP A 204 1.26 -5.35 -18.45
C ASP A 204 -0.27 -5.43 -18.19
N ASP A 205 -1.04 -5.71 -19.24
CA ASP A 205 -2.52 -5.70 -19.20
C ASP A 205 -3.12 -6.75 -18.24
N ASP A 206 -2.40 -7.81 -17.94
CA ASP A 206 -2.82 -8.88 -17.04
C ASP A 206 -2.41 -8.66 -15.58
N MET A 207 -1.56 -7.65 -15.30
CA MET A 207 -1.19 -7.27 -13.94
C MET A 207 -2.34 -6.60 -13.20
N LEU A 208 -2.49 -6.92 -11.92
CA LEU A 208 -3.41 -6.22 -11.04
C LEU A 208 -2.84 -4.84 -10.65
N PHE A 209 -3.73 -3.86 -10.53
CA PHE A 209 -3.34 -2.51 -10.13
C PHE A 209 -4.34 -1.90 -9.14
N VAL A 210 -3.84 -1.48 -7.98
CA VAL A 210 -4.65 -0.86 -6.93
C VAL A 210 -4.03 0.46 -6.48
N PRO A 211 -4.57 1.60 -6.89
CA PRO A 211 -4.20 2.92 -6.34
C PRO A 211 -5.03 3.20 -5.07
N ASN A 212 -4.53 2.75 -3.90
CA ASN A 212 -5.20 2.96 -2.62
C ASN A 212 -5.08 4.42 -2.17
N GLY A 213 -6.22 5.07 -1.88
CA GLY A 213 -6.33 6.51 -1.58
C GLY A 213 -7.07 7.32 -2.66
N LEU A 214 -7.18 6.82 -3.90
CA LEU A 214 -8.13 7.37 -4.86
C LEU A 214 -9.57 6.99 -4.48
N SER A 215 -10.54 7.85 -4.79
CA SER A 215 -11.95 7.51 -4.63
C SER A 215 -12.36 6.35 -5.54
N HIS A 216 -13.42 5.63 -5.19
CA HIS A 216 -13.90 4.51 -6.02
C HIS A 216 -14.22 4.93 -7.45
N THR A 217 -14.72 6.15 -7.67
CA THR A 217 -15.03 6.68 -9.01
C THR A 217 -13.78 6.93 -9.84
N GLU A 218 -12.69 7.41 -9.24
CA GLU A 218 -11.42 7.68 -9.93
C GLU A 218 -10.68 6.38 -10.30
N ARG A 219 -10.97 5.29 -9.60
CA ARG A 219 -10.40 3.98 -9.91
C ARG A 219 -11.00 3.33 -11.15
N VAL A 220 -12.21 3.77 -11.58
CA VAL A 220 -12.90 3.18 -12.74
C VAL A 220 -12.07 3.36 -14.02
N GLY A 221 -11.83 2.25 -14.71
CA GLY A 221 -11.01 2.22 -15.93
C GLY A 221 -9.50 2.21 -15.71
N MET A 222 -9.04 2.49 -14.48
CA MET A 222 -7.63 2.48 -14.08
C MET A 222 -7.28 1.22 -13.28
N ALA A 223 -7.99 1.01 -12.18
CA ALA A 223 -7.73 -0.09 -11.26
C ALA A 223 -8.32 -1.42 -11.75
N SER A 224 -7.65 -2.51 -11.43
CA SER A 224 -8.15 -3.87 -11.65
C SER A 224 -9.30 -4.24 -10.70
N HIS A 225 -9.23 -3.73 -9.49
CA HIS A 225 -10.23 -3.86 -8.45
C HIS A 225 -10.10 -2.71 -7.45
N THR A 226 -11.10 -2.53 -6.59
CA THR A 226 -11.03 -1.60 -5.47
C THR A 226 -10.85 -2.37 -4.17
N GLU A 227 -9.87 -1.97 -3.38
CA GLU A 227 -9.80 -2.41 -1.98
C GLU A 227 -10.64 -1.46 -1.14
N ILE A 228 -11.59 -2.03 -0.40
CA ILE A 228 -12.41 -1.31 0.56
C ILE A 228 -11.76 -1.57 1.91
N GLU A 229 -10.87 -0.68 2.29
CA GLU A 229 -10.21 -0.72 3.57
C GLU A 229 -11.20 -0.35 4.66
N CYS A 230 -11.35 -1.22 5.65
CA CYS A 230 -12.22 -0.99 6.78
C CYS A 230 -11.71 -1.76 8.00
N LEU A 231 -11.30 -1.02 9.01
CA LEU A 231 -11.00 -1.52 10.34
C LEU A 231 -12.18 -1.20 11.26
N PRO A 232 -13.14 -2.13 11.48
CA PRO A 232 -14.38 -1.82 12.18
C PRO A 232 -14.21 -1.26 13.59
N GLY A 233 -13.09 -1.57 14.26
CA GLY A 233 -12.74 -1.01 15.58
C GLY A 233 -12.51 0.49 15.57
N GLU A 234 -12.18 1.07 14.42
CA GLU A 234 -11.96 2.52 14.23
C GLU A 234 -13.09 3.16 13.42
N TRP A 235 -13.50 2.54 12.30
CA TRP A 235 -14.44 3.13 11.33
C TRP A 235 -15.89 2.68 11.49
N GLY A 236 -16.16 1.71 12.37
CA GLY A 236 -17.49 1.14 12.59
C GLY A 236 -17.86 0.06 11.57
N TYR A 237 -18.82 -0.79 11.96
CA TYR A 237 -19.25 -1.94 11.16
C TYR A 237 -20.11 -1.57 9.94
N ASP A 238 -20.74 -0.40 9.93
CA ASP A 238 -21.60 0.03 8.82
C ASP A 238 -20.81 0.55 7.61
N TYR A 239 -19.53 0.89 7.80
CA TYR A 239 -18.67 1.50 6.78
C TYR A 239 -18.52 0.59 5.56
N PHE A 240 -18.13 -0.67 5.77
CA PHE A 240 -17.83 -1.58 4.68
C PHE A 240 -19.05 -1.84 3.78
N SER A 241 -20.20 -2.20 4.34
CA SER A 241 -21.40 -2.53 3.57
C SER A 241 -21.89 -1.37 2.69
N ALA A 242 -21.79 -0.13 3.18
CA ALA A 242 -22.11 1.07 2.40
C ALA A 242 -21.19 1.24 1.19
N HIS A 243 -19.87 1.09 1.40
CA HIS A 243 -18.88 1.21 0.33
C HIS A 243 -18.95 0.05 -0.67
N ALA A 244 -19.22 -1.18 -0.21
CA ALA A 244 -19.43 -2.33 -1.08
C ALA A 244 -20.67 -2.15 -1.97
N ALA A 245 -21.76 -1.63 -1.41
CA ALA A 245 -22.95 -1.31 -2.19
C ALA A 245 -22.66 -0.26 -3.26
N PHE A 246 -21.89 0.77 -2.93
CA PHE A 246 -21.48 1.81 -3.89
C PHE A 246 -20.53 1.24 -4.97
N ALA A 247 -19.52 0.48 -4.60
CA ALA A 247 -18.56 -0.12 -5.54
C ALA A 247 -19.27 -1.02 -6.57
N ARG A 248 -20.31 -1.76 -6.17
CA ARG A 248 -21.13 -2.56 -7.10
C ARG A 248 -21.81 -1.71 -8.18
N THR A 249 -22.19 -0.46 -7.88
CA THR A 249 -22.80 0.43 -8.89
C THR A 249 -21.79 0.88 -9.95
N LEU A 250 -20.49 0.81 -9.66
CA LEU A 250 -19.42 1.18 -10.57
C LEU A 250 -18.92 0.01 -11.43
N ALA A 251 -19.48 -1.20 -11.23
CA ALA A 251 -19.08 -2.44 -11.91
C ALA A 251 -17.56 -2.74 -11.83
N ILE A 252 -16.92 -2.32 -10.73
CA ILE A 252 -15.52 -2.64 -10.43
C ILE A 252 -15.47 -3.77 -9.41
N PRO A 253 -14.66 -4.83 -9.61
CA PRO A 253 -14.44 -5.85 -8.59
C PRO A 253 -13.97 -5.23 -7.28
N ALA A 254 -14.35 -5.80 -6.15
CA ALA A 254 -13.98 -5.28 -4.84
C ALA A 254 -13.39 -6.36 -3.94
N VAL A 255 -12.52 -5.92 -3.04
CA VAL A 255 -11.93 -6.72 -1.97
C VAL A 255 -12.20 -5.99 -0.65
N TYR A 256 -12.72 -6.69 0.35
CA TYR A 256 -12.80 -6.18 1.72
C TYR A 256 -11.44 -6.35 2.39
N MET A 257 -10.76 -5.27 2.71
CA MET A 257 -9.51 -5.28 3.44
C MET A 257 -9.76 -4.88 4.89
N THR A 258 -9.86 -5.88 5.77
CA THR A 258 -9.87 -5.71 7.23
C THR A 258 -8.46 -5.93 7.80
N GLY A 259 -8.31 -6.00 9.11
CA GLY A 259 -7.04 -6.30 9.77
C GLY A 259 -7.20 -7.23 10.97
N ARG A 260 -6.11 -7.87 11.38
CA ARG A 260 -6.03 -8.62 12.64
C ARG A 260 -6.17 -7.71 13.88
N PHE A 261 -6.07 -6.41 13.69
CA PHE A 261 -5.95 -5.38 14.72
C PHE A 261 -7.27 -5.13 15.45
N HIS A 262 -7.20 -4.69 16.71
CA HIS A 262 -8.37 -4.28 17.48
C HIS A 262 -8.85 -2.88 17.10
N ALA A 263 -7.92 -1.97 16.84
CA ALA A 263 -8.23 -0.59 16.48
C ALA A 263 -7.72 -0.28 15.07
N SER A 264 -6.44 0.07 14.89
CA SER A 264 -5.90 0.61 13.66
C SER A 264 -4.63 -0.16 13.24
N TRP A 265 -4.07 0.15 12.07
CA TRP A 265 -2.86 -0.48 11.53
C TRP A 265 -1.64 -0.43 12.46
N GLY A 266 -1.54 0.57 13.33
CA GLY A 266 -0.47 0.67 14.33
C GLY A 266 -0.66 -0.18 15.59
N ASP A 267 -1.71 -0.99 15.68
CA ASP A 267 -2.02 -1.82 16.86
C ASP A 267 -1.19 -3.11 16.85
N PHE A 268 0.12 -2.97 17.09
CA PHE A 268 1.06 -4.07 17.11
C PHE A 268 0.75 -5.08 18.23
N GLY A 269 0.75 -6.37 17.88
CA GLY A 269 0.45 -7.48 18.80
C GLY A 269 -1.04 -7.70 19.05
N GLY A 270 -1.92 -6.82 18.55
CA GLY A 270 -3.37 -7.02 18.60
C GLY A 270 -3.80 -8.20 17.73
N LEU A 271 -4.73 -9.01 18.24
CA LEU A 271 -5.36 -10.09 17.48
C LEU A 271 -6.84 -10.11 17.78
N LYS A 272 -7.67 -9.74 16.80
CA LYS A 272 -9.12 -9.80 16.88
C LYS A 272 -9.60 -11.18 17.34
N GLN A 273 -10.68 -11.21 18.11
CA GLN A 273 -11.38 -12.45 18.42
C GLN A 273 -11.87 -13.13 17.13
N LYS A 274 -11.95 -14.45 17.15
CA LYS A 274 -12.40 -15.24 16.01
C LYS A 274 -13.75 -14.75 15.47
N ALA A 275 -14.73 -14.57 16.35
CA ALA A 275 -16.06 -14.10 15.96
C ALA A 275 -16.05 -12.74 15.25
N SER A 276 -15.14 -11.84 15.62
CA SER A 276 -15.00 -10.54 14.93
C SER A 276 -14.44 -10.70 13.52
N LEU A 277 -13.42 -11.54 13.35
CA LEU A 277 -12.84 -11.79 12.03
C LEU A 277 -13.78 -12.62 11.14
N GLU A 278 -14.53 -13.56 11.72
CA GLU A 278 -15.61 -14.30 11.02
C GLU A 278 -16.72 -13.35 10.53
N TYR A 279 -17.10 -12.36 11.36
CA TYR A 279 -18.07 -11.36 10.95
C TYR A 279 -17.59 -10.60 9.72
N ASP A 280 -16.35 -10.11 9.73
CA ASP A 280 -15.76 -9.38 8.59
C ASP A 280 -15.75 -10.27 7.33
N ALA A 281 -15.37 -11.54 7.45
CA ALA A 281 -15.33 -12.49 6.33
C ALA A 281 -16.74 -12.77 5.77
N TRP A 282 -17.73 -12.97 6.64
CA TRP A 282 -19.12 -13.19 6.21
C TRP A 282 -19.74 -11.93 5.61
N ASP A 283 -19.38 -10.74 6.10
CA ASP A 283 -19.82 -9.49 5.49
C ASP A 283 -19.24 -9.33 4.07
N ALA A 284 -17.97 -9.69 3.86
CA ALA A 284 -17.38 -9.76 2.50
C ALA A 284 -18.18 -10.72 1.59
N VAL A 285 -18.40 -11.95 2.04
CA VAL A 285 -19.11 -12.97 1.26
C VAL A 285 -20.55 -12.56 0.96
N SER A 286 -21.27 -12.00 1.94
CA SER A 286 -22.65 -11.53 1.76
C SER A 286 -22.79 -10.39 0.76
N ASN A 287 -21.73 -9.59 0.63
CA ASN A 287 -21.62 -8.52 -0.37
C ASN A 287 -21.04 -8.99 -1.72
N GLY A 288 -20.66 -10.27 -1.85
CA GLY A 288 -20.11 -10.83 -3.09
C GLY A 288 -18.72 -10.32 -3.44
N VAL A 289 -17.92 -9.94 -2.44
CA VAL A 289 -16.55 -9.43 -2.62
C VAL A 289 -15.50 -10.39 -2.04
N ALA A 290 -14.26 -10.28 -2.50
CA ALA A 290 -13.15 -11.02 -1.94
C ALA A 290 -12.76 -10.49 -0.55
N PHE A 291 -12.00 -11.27 0.21
CA PHE A 291 -11.64 -10.97 1.59
C PHE A 291 -10.11 -10.87 1.75
N SER A 292 -9.63 -9.82 2.38
CA SER A 292 -8.23 -9.56 2.68
C SER A 292 -8.05 -9.25 4.16
N VAL A 293 -7.04 -9.85 4.78
CA VAL A 293 -6.69 -9.61 6.19
C VAL A 293 -5.36 -8.87 6.27
N GLY A 294 -5.38 -7.70 6.85
CA GLY A 294 -4.16 -6.96 7.19
C GLY A 294 -3.42 -7.62 8.35
N ASP A 295 -2.12 -7.80 8.19
CA ASP A 295 -1.22 -8.33 9.21
C ASP A 295 0.12 -7.59 9.18
N HIS A 296 0.90 -7.73 10.26
CA HIS A 296 2.27 -7.25 10.33
C HIS A 296 3.26 -8.36 10.00
N LEU A 297 4.33 -8.04 9.28
CA LEU A 297 5.47 -8.93 9.16
C LEU A 297 6.43 -8.66 10.32
N HIS A 298 6.66 -9.68 11.15
CA HIS A 298 7.65 -9.56 12.23
C HIS A 298 9.06 -9.39 11.64
N PRO A 299 9.85 -8.41 12.12
CA PRO A 299 11.12 -8.07 11.47
C PRO A 299 12.17 -9.17 11.50
N ARG A 300 12.07 -10.18 12.40
CA ARG A 300 13.04 -11.29 12.50
C ARG A 300 12.53 -12.61 11.99
N ASP A 301 11.24 -12.93 12.25
CA ASP A 301 10.71 -14.31 12.14
C ASP A 301 9.68 -14.50 11.02
N GLY A 302 9.07 -13.47 10.51
CA GLY A 302 7.99 -13.56 9.51
C GLY A 302 6.58 -13.64 10.14
N LEU A 303 5.75 -14.59 9.72
CA LEU A 303 4.33 -14.67 10.09
C LEU A 303 4.09 -15.24 11.48
N GLU A 304 3.24 -14.59 12.27
CA GLU A 304 2.88 -15.04 13.61
C GLU A 304 1.93 -16.26 13.57
N THR A 305 2.28 -17.33 14.27
CA THR A 305 1.53 -18.60 14.25
C THR A 305 0.08 -18.43 14.69
N ALA A 306 -0.16 -17.70 15.79
CA ALA A 306 -1.52 -17.52 16.34
C ALA A 306 -2.44 -16.79 15.35
N THR A 307 -1.91 -15.81 14.61
CA THR A 307 -2.64 -15.09 13.58
C THR A 307 -3.07 -16.03 12.45
N TYR A 308 -2.14 -16.82 11.92
CA TYR A 308 -2.43 -17.68 10.76
C TYR A 308 -3.24 -18.94 11.12
N GLU A 309 -3.21 -19.40 12.33
CA GLU A 309 -4.18 -20.38 12.83
C GLU A 309 -5.60 -19.78 12.85
N ARG A 310 -5.74 -18.53 13.31
CA ARG A 310 -7.02 -17.81 13.29
C ARG A 310 -7.52 -17.56 11.87
N VAL A 311 -6.67 -17.03 10.99
CA VAL A 311 -7.01 -16.80 9.57
C VAL A 311 -7.42 -18.10 8.87
N LYS A 312 -6.71 -19.19 9.13
CA LYS A 312 -7.05 -20.54 8.62
C LYS A 312 -8.43 -21.00 9.05
N GLU A 313 -8.79 -20.78 10.31
CA GLU A 313 -10.12 -21.15 10.82
C GLU A 313 -11.24 -20.35 10.14
N VAL A 314 -11.02 -19.06 9.93
CA VAL A 314 -11.98 -18.14 9.29
C VAL A 314 -12.13 -18.42 7.80
N ASN A 315 -11.06 -18.80 7.12
CA ASN A 315 -11.03 -19.04 5.69
C ASN A 315 -11.56 -20.42 5.26
N ARG A 316 -11.93 -21.28 6.19
CA ARG A 316 -12.53 -22.61 5.92
C ARG A 316 -14.01 -22.49 5.59
#